data_f746b16bdd76a89312ea0172d7ead4f4
#
_entry.id   f746b16bdd76a89312ea0172d7ead4f4
#
_cell.length_a   1.000
_cell.length_b   1.000
_cell.length_c   1.000
_cell.angle_alpha   90.00
_cell.angle_beta   90.00
_cell.angle_gamma   90.00
#
_symmetry.space_group_name_H-M   'P 1'
#
loop_
_entity.id
_entity.type
_entity.pdbx_description
1 polymer ?
#
loop_
_entity_poly.entity_id
_entity_poly.type
_entity_poly.pdbx_seq_one_letter_code
_entity_poly.pdbx_strand_id
1 'polypeptide(L)'
;MNRLKEKYTKEITPSLMEKFEYTSVMQVPKVEKIVINMGVGDAVANAKNLDKAVEELTLISGQKPIINLAKKSIAAFRLREGMAIGTKVTLRGERMYEFLDKLVTVSLPRVRDFRGISSRSFDGRGNYTLGVKEQLIFPEIDYDRVDKVRGMDIVIVTTANTDEESRELLTQLGMPFQK
;
A
#
# COMPACT_ATOMS: atom_id res chain seq x y z
N MET A 1 7.42 -12.49 16.19
CA MET A 1 7.71 -11.10 15.77
C MET A 1 8.12 -11.11 14.31
N ASN A 2 7.61 -10.19 13.49
CA ASN A 2 7.89 -10.15 12.06
C ASN A 2 9.36 -9.80 11.78
N ARG A 3 9.99 -10.48 10.81
CA ARG A 3 11.39 -10.26 10.38
C ARG A 3 11.70 -8.78 10.08
N LEU A 4 10.79 -8.11 9.39
CA LEU A 4 10.98 -6.71 9.00
C LEU A 4 10.90 -5.75 10.19
N LYS A 5 10.04 -6.04 11.15
CA LYS A 5 9.93 -5.30 12.41
C LYS A 5 11.19 -5.46 13.28
N GLU A 6 11.75 -6.66 13.33
CA GLU A 6 13.02 -6.90 14.02
C GLU A 6 14.17 -6.13 13.36
N LYS A 7 14.24 -6.17 12.04
CA LYS A 7 15.23 -5.42 11.26
C LYS A 7 15.12 -3.92 11.54
N TYR A 8 13.89 -3.38 11.58
CA TYR A 8 13.65 -1.98 11.92
C TYR A 8 14.23 -1.63 13.30
N THR A 9 13.94 -2.43 14.30
CA THR A 9 14.37 -2.16 15.68
C THR A 9 15.88 -2.30 15.88
N LYS A 10 16.49 -3.34 15.28
CA LYS A 10 17.90 -3.69 15.53
C LYS A 10 18.90 -2.97 14.62
N GLU A 11 18.52 -2.73 13.37
CA GLU A 11 19.43 -2.24 12.33
C GLU A 11 19.07 -0.84 11.81
N ILE A 12 17.80 -0.64 11.48
CA ILE A 12 17.34 0.59 10.80
C ILE A 12 17.31 1.77 11.77
N THR A 13 16.80 1.58 12.96
CA THR A 13 16.72 2.66 13.96
C THR A 13 18.09 3.24 14.30
N PRO A 14 19.13 2.46 14.64
CA PRO A 14 20.47 3.00 14.87
C PRO A 14 21.06 3.69 13.63
N SER A 15 20.88 3.11 12.46
CA SER A 15 21.39 3.66 11.20
C SER A 15 20.77 5.03 10.88
N LEU A 16 19.47 5.20 11.07
CA LEU A 16 18.77 6.47 10.86
C LEU A 16 19.15 7.51 11.90
N MET A 17 19.35 7.11 13.15
CA MET A 17 19.84 8.01 14.22
C MET A 17 21.21 8.60 13.87
N GLU A 18 22.13 7.78 13.36
CA GLU A 18 23.45 8.23 12.95
C GLU A 18 23.39 9.14 11.72
N LYS A 19 22.63 8.75 10.70
CA LYS A 19 22.55 9.48 9.42
C LYS A 19 21.93 10.86 9.55
N PHE A 20 20.85 10.99 10.33
CA PHE A 20 20.10 12.25 10.49
C PHE A 20 20.39 12.95 11.83
N GLU A 21 21.35 12.44 12.60
CA GLU A 21 21.80 13.03 13.87
C GLU A 21 20.66 13.30 14.87
N TYR A 22 19.72 12.32 14.98
CA TYR A 22 18.62 12.42 15.94
C TYR A 22 19.13 12.35 17.38
N THR A 23 18.55 13.17 18.24
CA THR A 23 18.89 13.22 19.69
C THR A 23 18.12 12.20 20.51
N SER A 24 16.98 11.75 20.01
CA SER A 24 16.11 10.78 20.70
C SER A 24 15.63 9.69 19.75
N VAL A 25 15.51 8.48 20.25
CA VAL A 25 14.92 7.34 19.53
C VAL A 25 13.49 7.63 19.06
N MET A 26 12.76 8.47 19.80
CA MET A 26 11.39 8.86 19.46
C MET A 26 11.29 9.74 18.21
N GLN A 27 12.40 10.35 17.77
CA GLN A 27 12.46 11.16 16.55
C GLN A 27 12.63 10.33 15.30
N VAL A 28 13.08 9.08 15.42
CA VAL A 28 13.33 8.19 14.29
C VAL A 28 12.02 7.92 13.55
N PRO A 29 11.96 8.15 12.22
CA PRO A 29 10.76 7.87 11.46
C PRO A 29 10.42 6.37 11.46
N LYS A 30 9.14 6.09 11.50
CA LYS A 30 8.61 4.73 11.44
C LYS A 30 7.42 4.65 10.51
N VAL A 31 7.12 3.48 10.00
CA VAL A 31 5.88 3.26 9.24
C VAL A 31 4.72 3.21 10.23
N GLU A 32 3.75 4.08 10.05
CA GLU A 32 2.58 4.19 10.91
C GLU A 32 1.45 3.26 10.47
N LYS A 33 1.14 3.30 9.18
CA LYS A 33 0.09 2.47 8.57
C LYS A 33 0.34 2.29 7.07
N ILE A 34 -0.29 1.27 6.52
CA ILE A 34 -0.39 1.07 5.08
C ILE A 34 -1.87 1.03 4.71
N VAL A 35 -2.27 1.86 3.76
CA VAL A 35 -3.63 1.90 3.23
C VAL A 35 -3.62 1.36 1.82
N ILE A 36 -4.45 0.36 1.55
CA ILE A 36 -4.64 -0.20 0.21
C ILE A 36 -6.04 0.20 -0.25
N ASN A 37 -6.13 0.86 -1.38
CA ASN A 37 -7.38 1.32 -1.97
C ASN A 37 -7.58 0.71 -3.36
N MET A 38 -8.77 0.23 -3.63
CA MET A 38 -9.20 -0.19 -4.96
C MET A 38 -10.41 0.61 -5.39
N GLY A 39 -10.28 1.38 -6.45
CA GLY A 39 -11.40 2.06 -7.09
C GLY A 39 -12.10 1.11 -8.06
N VAL A 40 -13.39 0.91 -7.88
CA VAL A 40 -14.23 0.01 -8.71
C VAL A 40 -15.33 0.83 -9.35
N GLY A 41 -14.98 1.60 -10.38
CA GLY A 41 -15.94 2.46 -11.09
C GLY A 41 -17.01 1.69 -11.85
N ASP A 42 -16.71 0.48 -12.32
CA ASP A 42 -17.67 -0.40 -12.99
C ASP A 42 -18.69 -1.04 -12.04
N ALA A 43 -18.55 -0.88 -10.73
CA ALA A 43 -19.59 -1.26 -9.75
C ALA A 43 -20.90 -0.47 -9.94
N VAL A 44 -20.84 0.68 -10.58
CA VAL A 44 -22.05 1.46 -10.97
C VAL A 44 -22.93 0.65 -11.93
N ALA A 45 -22.33 -0.07 -12.86
CA ALA A 45 -23.03 -0.92 -13.83
C ALA A 45 -23.35 -2.31 -13.26
N ASN A 46 -22.45 -2.87 -12.43
CA ASN A 46 -22.59 -4.21 -11.86
C ASN A 46 -22.00 -4.25 -10.43
N ALA A 47 -22.86 -4.29 -9.44
CA ALA A 47 -22.46 -4.33 -8.03
C ALA A 47 -21.62 -5.58 -7.64
N LYS A 48 -21.73 -6.68 -8.37
CA LYS A 48 -20.94 -7.90 -8.14
C LYS A 48 -19.45 -7.66 -8.37
N ASN A 49 -19.05 -6.70 -9.19
CA ASN A 49 -17.65 -6.34 -9.40
C ASN A 49 -17.01 -5.82 -8.12
N LEU A 50 -17.76 -5.10 -7.30
CA LEU A 50 -17.28 -4.64 -6.00
C LEU A 50 -17.10 -5.79 -5.01
N ASP A 51 -18.03 -6.74 -4.98
CA ASP A 51 -17.94 -7.90 -4.09
C ASP A 51 -16.68 -8.72 -4.37
N LYS A 52 -16.36 -8.91 -5.65
CA LYS A 52 -15.11 -9.57 -6.06
C LYS A 52 -13.86 -8.79 -5.66
N ALA A 53 -13.89 -7.47 -5.81
CA ALA A 53 -12.79 -6.61 -5.37
C ALA A 53 -12.58 -6.70 -3.85
N VAL A 54 -13.66 -6.75 -3.07
CA VAL A 54 -13.60 -6.94 -1.61
C VAL A 54 -13.00 -8.30 -1.25
N GLU A 55 -13.38 -9.37 -1.93
CA GLU A 55 -12.79 -10.71 -1.73
C GLU A 55 -11.28 -10.71 -2.01
N GLU A 56 -10.88 -10.17 -3.16
CA GLU A 56 -9.48 -10.11 -3.56
C GLU A 56 -8.64 -9.30 -2.55
N LEU A 57 -9.14 -8.14 -2.14
CA LEU A 57 -8.45 -7.31 -1.16
C LEU A 57 -8.38 -7.97 0.22
N THR A 58 -9.40 -8.73 0.60
CA THR A 58 -9.39 -9.53 1.84
C THR A 58 -8.28 -10.58 1.80
N LEU A 59 -8.12 -11.28 0.68
CA LEU A 59 -7.05 -12.27 0.51
C LEU A 59 -5.67 -11.64 0.55
N ILE A 60 -5.48 -10.49 -0.10
CA ILE A 60 -4.20 -9.78 -0.16
C ILE A 60 -3.79 -9.26 1.20
N SER A 61 -4.71 -8.63 1.93
CA SER A 61 -4.41 -7.94 3.19
C SER A 61 -4.54 -8.83 4.43
N GLY A 62 -5.31 -9.91 4.34
CA GLY A 62 -5.66 -10.73 5.50
C GLY A 62 -6.65 -10.08 6.46
N GLN A 63 -7.28 -8.98 6.06
CA GLN A 63 -8.21 -8.20 6.86
C GLN A 63 -9.41 -7.80 6.01
N LYS A 64 -10.60 -7.76 6.60
CA LYS A 64 -11.82 -7.35 5.88
C LYS A 64 -11.76 -5.86 5.54
N PRO A 65 -11.85 -5.49 4.25
CA PRO A 65 -11.84 -4.09 3.84
C PRO A 65 -13.18 -3.40 4.09
N ILE A 66 -13.15 -2.08 4.06
CA ILE A 66 -14.32 -1.21 4.15
C ILE A 66 -14.77 -0.87 2.72
N ILE A 67 -16.09 -0.84 2.50
CA ILE A 67 -16.68 -0.38 1.26
C ILE A 67 -16.81 1.14 1.29
N ASN A 68 -16.33 1.80 0.24
CA ASN A 68 -16.42 3.25 0.08
C ASN A 68 -17.67 3.61 -0.74
N LEU A 69 -18.47 4.53 -0.19
CA LEU A 69 -19.68 5.03 -0.82
C LEU A 69 -19.42 6.38 -1.50
N ALA A 70 -20.12 6.64 -2.59
CA ALA A 70 -20.08 7.93 -3.27
C ALA A 70 -20.64 9.05 -2.38
N LYS A 71 -19.91 10.15 -2.27
CA LYS A 71 -20.32 11.32 -1.47
C LYS A 71 -21.21 12.31 -2.24
N LYS A 72 -21.13 12.27 -3.57
CA LYS A 72 -21.88 13.17 -4.45
C LYS A 72 -22.38 12.42 -5.67
N SER A 73 -23.52 12.86 -6.18
CA SER A 73 -24.05 12.37 -7.45
C SER A 73 -23.39 13.10 -8.62
N ILE A 74 -22.92 12.35 -9.64
CA ILE A 74 -22.30 12.88 -10.85
C ILE A 74 -22.95 12.21 -12.06
N ALA A 75 -23.75 12.98 -12.79
CA ALA A 75 -24.53 12.48 -13.92
C ALA A 75 -23.67 11.92 -15.07
N ALA A 76 -22.50 12.53 -15.34
CA ALA A 76 -21.59 12.08 -16.38
C ALA A 76 -21.07 10.65 -16.14
N PHE A 77 -20.94 10.24 -14.89
CA PHE A 77 -20.52 8.88 -14.51
C PHE A 77 -21.70 7.96 -14.15
N ARG A 78 -22.92 8.41 -14.30
CA ARG A 78 -24.14 7.71 -13.88
C ARG A 78 -24.12 7.32 -12.40
N LEU A 79 -23.46 8.13 -11.60
CA LEU A 79 -23.19 7.92 -10.18
C LEU A 79 -24.20 8.68 -9.34
N ARG A 80 -24.78 8.01 -8.35
CA ARG A 80 -25.65 8.60 -7.33
C ARG A 80 -24.96 8.54 -5.97
N GLU A 81 -25.24 9.54 -5.14
CA GLU A 81 -24.79 9.55 -3.75
C GLU A 81 -25.24 8.27 -3.02
N GLY A 82 -24.33 7.69 -2.24
CA GLY A 82 -24.56 6.44 -1.51
C GLY A 82 -24.28 5.16 -2.29
N MET A 83 -23.96 5.23 -3.59
CA MET A 83 -23.53 4.05 -4.35
C MET A 83 -22.15 3.59 -3.93
N ALA A 84 -21.97 2.27 -3.76
CA ALA A 84 -20.68 1.66 -3.46
C ALA A 84 -19.78 1.67 -4.70
N ILE A 85 -18.62 2.32 -4.62
CA ILE A 85 -17.73 2.55 -5.77
C ILE A 85 -16.28 2.15 -5.54
N GLY A 86 -15.94 1.70 -4.36
CA GLY A 86 -14.57 1.30 -4.04
C GLY A 86 -14.47 0.59 -2.72
N THR A 87 -13.28 0.14 -2.43
CA THR A 87 -12.96 -0.54 -1.16
C THR A 87 -11.56 -0.17 -0.72
N LYS A 88 -11.34 -0.12 0.58
CA LYS A 88 -10.02 0.13 1.17
C LYS A 88 -9.80 -0.67 2.45
N VAL A 89 -8.55 -0.90 2.76
CA VAL A 89 -8.14 -1.51 4.02
C VAL A 89 -6.96 -0.75 4.61
N THR A 90 -6.96 -0.57 5.92
CA THR A 90 -5.86 0.05 6.66
C THR A 90 -5.17 -1.01 7.51
N LEU A 91 -3.87 -1.20 7.27
CA LEU A 91 -3.04 -2.16 7.98
C LEU A 91 -2.13 -1.45 8.98
N ARG A 92 -2.06 -1.97 10.20
CA ARG A 92 -1.21 -1.45 11.28
C ARG A 92 -0.52 -2.60 12.02
N GLY A 93 0.57 -2.31 12.73
CA GLY A 93 1.26 -3.28 13.57
C GLY A 93 1.85 -4.45 12.80
N GLU A 94 1.69 -5.66 13.31
CA GLU A 94 2.26 -6.88 12.73
C GLU A 94 1.76 -7.14 11.29
N ARG A 95 0.47 -6.95 11.04
CA ARG A 95 -0.11 -7.13 9.69
C ARG A 95 0.46 -6.19 8.66
N MET A 96 0.74 -4.96 9.07
CA MET A 96 1.39 -3.96 8.23
C MET A 96 2.79 -4.42 7.80
N TYR A 97 3.60 -4.89 8.74
CA TYR A 97 4.95 -5.38 8.44
C TYR A 97 4.91 -6.68 7.60
N GLU A 98 3.99 -7.57 7.87
CA GLU A 98 3.79 -8.79 7.06
C GLU A 98 3.43 -8.45 5.62
N PHE A 99 2.51 -7.52 5.43
CA PHE A 99 2.15 -7.05 4.09
C PHE A 99 3.31 -6.37 3.38
N LEU A 100 4.04 -5.49 4.07
CA LEU A 100 5.20 -4.79 3.49
C LEU A 100 6.30 -5.75 3.09
N ASP A 101 6.62 -6.73 3.92
CA ASP A 101 7.60 -7.78 3.63
C ASP A 101 7.19 -8.59 2.38
N LYS A 102 5.96 -9.02 2.31
CA LYS A 102 5.40 -9.72 1.15
C LYS A 102 5.45 -8.85 -0.12
N LEU A 103 5.07 -7.60 -0.02
CA LEU A 103 5.10 -6.66 -1.14
C LEU A 103 6.52 -6.54 -1.73
N VAL A 104 7.49 -6.31 -0.88
CA VAL A 104 8.89 -6.09 -1.28
C VAL A 104 9.55 -7.36 -1.80
N THR A 105 9.35 -8.50 -1.14
CA THR A 105 10.08 -9.73 -1.43
C THR A 105 9.43 -10.60 -2.49
N VAL A 106 8.11 -10.61 -2.58
CA VAL A 106 7.35 -11.52 -3.45
C VAL A 106 6.60 -10.78 -4.55
N SER A 107 5.83 -9.77 -4.21
CA SER A 107 4.87 -9.14 -5.13
C SER A 107 5.53 -8.21 -6.15
N LEU A 108 6.38 -7.28 -5.71
CA LEU A 108 7.05 -6.34 -6.62
C LEU A 108 7.94 -7.04 -7.66
N PRO A 109 8.73 -8.08 -7.32
CA PRO A 109 9.49 -8.81 -8.33
C PRO A 109 8.65 -9.51 -9.41
N ARG A 110 7.37 -9.74 -9.14
CA ARG A 110 6.42 -10.36 -10.09
C ARG A 110 5.77 -9.36 -11.05
N VAL A 111 5.99 -8.07 -10.85
CA VAL A 111 5.52 -7.04 -11.79
C VAL A 111 6.20 -7.21 -13.14
N ARG A 112 5.42 -7.17 -14.22
CA ARG A 112 5.94 -7.29 -15.58
C ARG A 112 6.87 -6.12 -15.89
N ASP A 113 8.07 -6.41 -16.43
CA ASP A 113 9.12 -5.42 -16.76
C ASP A 113 9.49 -4.51 -15.58
N PHE A 114 9.57 -5.11 -14.39
CA PHE A 114 9.88 -4.36 -13.18
C PHE A 114 11.30 -3.79 -13.21
N ARG A 115 11.41 -2.47 -13.11
CA ARG A 115 12.69 -1.71 -13.09
C ARG A 115 12.88 -0.89 -11.83
N GLY A 116 12.11 -1.16 -10.80
CA GLY A 116 12.06 -0.39 -9.58
C GLY A 116 10.81 0.49 -9.48
N ILE A 117 10.59 1.06 -8.31
CA ILE A 117 9.47 1.96 -8.03
C ILE A 117 9.91 3.41 -8.13
N SER A 118 8.98 4.32 -8.44
CA SER A 118 9.28 5.74 -8.56
C SER A 118 9.84 6.33 -7.27
N SER A 119 10.94 7.05 -7.36
CA SER A 119 11.50 7.81 -6.24
C SER A 119 10.83 9.17 -6.01
N ARG A 120 9.87 9.55 -6.85
CA ARG A 120 9.19 10.87 -6.84
C ARG A 120 7.77 10.84 -6.29
N SER A 121 7.27 9.67 -5.88
CA SER A 121 5.88 9.50 -5.43
C SER A 121 5.67 9.81 -3.95
N PHE A 122 6.41 10.77 -3.41
CA PHE A 122 6.25 11.30 -2.06
C PHE A 122 5.38 12.55 -2.06
N ASP A 123 4.65 12.77 -0.97
CA ASP A 123 3.71 13.90 -0.82
C ASP A 123 4.32 15.21 -0.27
N GLY A 124 5.61 15.24 0.01
CA GLY A 124 6.31 16.35 0.68
C GLY A 124 6.38 16.22 2.19
N ARG A 125 5.67 15.27 2.78
CA ARG A 125 5.59 15.03 4.25
C ARG A 125 6.02 13.61 4.66
N GLY A 126 6.72 12.91 3.79
CA GLY A 126 7.24 11.58 4.06
C GLY A 126 6.26 10.43 3.81
N ASN A 127 5.12 10.66 3.21
CA ASN A 127 4.21 9.59 2.80
C ASN A 127 4.48 9.18 1.36
N TYR A 128 4.40 7.89 1.08
CA TYR A 128 4.68 7.33 -0.24
C TYR A 128 3.46 6.62 -0.82
N THR A 129 3.20 6.83 -2.10
CA THR A 129 2.11 6.15 -2.82
C THR A 129 2.65 5.31 -3.96
N LEU A 130 2.29 4.05 -4.00
CA LEU A 130 2.63 3.08 -5.04
C LEU A 130 1.36 2.66 -5.79
N GLY A 131 1.32 2.89 -7.10
CA GLY A 131 0.27 2.35 -7.97
C GLY A 131 0.65 0.97 -8.47
N VAL A 132 -0.23 0.00 -8.25
CA VAL A 132 -0.12 -1.37 -8.78
C VAL A 132 -1.18 -1.55 -9.87
N LYS A 133 -0.76 -1.95 -11.05
CA LYS A 133 -1.66 -2.09 -12.21
C LYS A 133 -2.48 -3.37 -12.19
N GLU A 134 -1.96 -4.42 -11.58
CA GLU A 134 -2.53 -5.77 -11.59
C GLU A 134 -2.51 -6.40 -10.21
N GLN A 135 -3.65 -6.91 -9.74
CA GLN A 135 -3.72 -7.66 -8.48
C GLN A 135 -3.03 -9.03 -8.57
N LEU A 136 -2.72 -9.49 -9.76
CA LEU A 136 -2.10 -10.81 -10.03
C LEU A 136 -0.66 -10.95 -9.51
N ILE A 137 -0.02 -9.84 -9.14
CA ILE A 137 1.31 -9.87 -8.53
C ILE A 137 1.32 -10.48 -7.12
N PHE A 138 0.17 -10.51 -6.46
CA PHE A 138 0.04 -11.09 -5.13
C PHE A 138 -0.16 -12.60 -5.22
N PRO A 139 0.61 -13.41 -4.46
CA PRO A 139 0.54 -14.87 -4.54
C PRO A 139 -0.80 -15.46 -4.07
N GLU A 140 -1.54 -14.72 -3.26
CA GLU A 140 -2.87 -15.14 -2.78
C GLU A 140 -3.95 -15.11 -3.84
N ILE A 141 -3.72 -14.38 -4.93
CA ILE A 141 -4.68 -14.24 -6.03
C ILE A 141 -4.43 -15.36 -7.05
N ASP A 142 -5.45 -16.17 -7.25
CA ASP A 142 -5.45 -17.24 -8.25
C ASP A 142 -5.87 -16.68 -9.61
N TYR A 143 -4.98 -16.80 -10.61
CA TYR A 143 -5.24 -16.35 -11.98
C TYR A 143 -6.54 -16.91 -12.57
N ASP A 144 -6.85 -18.16 -12.27
CA ASP A 144 -8.04 -18.83 -12.82
C ASP A 144 -9.36 -18.32 -12.24
N ARG A 145 -9.31 -17.67 -11.08
CA ARG A 145 -10.48 -17.11 -10.40
C ARG A 145 -10.71 -15.62 -10.66
N VAL A 146 -9.75 -14.97 -11.32
CA VAL A 146 -9.83 -13.55 -11.63
C VAL A 146 -10.71 -13.34 -12.86
N ASP A 147 -11.77 -12.55 -12.71
CA ASP A 147 -12.67 -12.18 -13.80
C ASP A 147 -12.18 -10.95 -14.57
N LYS A 148 -11.50 -10.03 -13.88
CA LYS A 148 -10.99 -8.79 -14.44
C LYS A 148 -9.72 -8.35 -13.75
N VAL A 149 -8.77 -7.83 -14.51
CA VAL A 149 -7.58 -7.18 -13.94
C VAL A 149 -7.97 -5.88 -13.29
N ARG A 150 -7.63 -5.73 -12.01
CA ARG A 150 -7.86 -4.52 -11.21
C ARG A 150 -6.55 -4.01 -10.65
N GLY A 151 -6.36 -2.70 -10.78
CA GLY A 151 -5.27 -2.02 -10.10
C GLY A 151 -5.64 -1.61 -8.68
N MET A 152 -4.63 -1.19 -7.93
CA MET A 152 -4.80 -0.66 -6.58
C MET A 152 -3.73 0.38 -6.27
N ASP A 153 -4.03 1.24 -5.30
CA ASP A 153 -3.09 2.18 -4.75
C ASP A 153 -2.69 1.73 -3.35
N ILE A 154 -1.38 1.68 -3.12
CA ILE A 154 -0.80 1.33 -1.81
C ILE A 154 -0.14 2.58 -1.26
N VAL A 155 -0.68 3.12 -0.18
CA VAL A 155 -0.15 4.30 0.49
C VAL A 155 0.57 3.88 1.77
N ILE A 156 1.85 4.22 1.86
CA ILE A 156 2.67 3.97 3.04
C ILE A 156 2.77 5.29 3.81
N VAL A 157 2.10 5.35 4.95
CA VAL A 157 2.11 6.51 5.83
C VAL A 157 3.22 6.34 6.86
N THR A 158 4.12 7.31 6.94
CA THR A 158 5.23 7.32 7.88
C THR A 158 5.13 8.49 8.85
N THR A 159 5.91 8.45 9.92
CA THR A 159 6.05 9.57 10.86
C THR A 159 7.18 10.54 10.48
N ALA A 160 7.81 10.36 9.32
CA ALA A 160 8.87 11.23 8.83
C ALA A 160 8.35 12.66 8.59
N ASN A 161 9.17 13.66 8.88
CA ASN A 161 8.87 15.06 8.62
C ASN A 161 9.18 15.47 7.19
N THR A 162 10.14 14.81 6.56
CA THR A 162 10.61 15.11 5.19
C THR A 162 10.61 13.85 4.31
N ASP A 163 10.56 14.06 3.00
CA ASP A 163 10.62 12.97 2.03
C ASP A 163 11.96 12.25 2.03
N GLU A 164 13.06 12.93 2.35
CA GLU A 164 14.39 12.34 2.45
C GLU A 164 14.48 11.31 3.57
N GLU A 165 13.96 11.65 4.74
CA GLU A 165 13.90 10.75 5.90
C GLU A 165 13.08 9.50 5.56
N SER A 166 11.93 9.69 4.95
CA SER A 166 11.04 8.60 4.54
C SER A 166 11.68 7.72 3.46
N ARG A 167 12.33 8.32 2.46
CA ARG A 167 13.03 7.58 1.41
C ARG A 167 14.11 6.68 1.99
N GLU A 168 14.89 7.20 2.90
CA GLU A 168 15.93 6.41 3.58
C GLU A 168 15.33 5.27 4.40
N LEU A 169 14.28 5.55 5.17
CA LEU A 169 13.54 4.54 5.93
C LEU A 169 13.05 3.41 5.03
N LEU A 170 12.36 3.74 3.95
CA LEU A 170 11.79 2.77 3.03
C LEU A 170 12.88 2.00 2.26
N THR A 171 13.96 2.66 1.89
CA THR A 171 15.12 2.00 1.24
C THR A 171 15.73 0.95 2.15
N GLN A 172 15.93 1.26 3.42
CA GLN A 172 16.47 0.29 4.40
C GLN A 172 15.49 -0.84 4.72
N LEU A 173 14.19 -0.58 4.61
CA LEU A 173 13.17 -1.63 4.69
C LEU A 173 13.13 -2.54 3.45
N GLY A 174 13.85 -2.20 2.39
CA GLY A 174 14.00 -3.01 1.20
C GLY A 174 13.19 -2.55 -0.01
N MET A 175 12.58 -1.37 0.03
CA MET A 175 11.84 -0.84 -1.12
C MET A 175 12.78 -0.56 -2.30
N PRO A 176 12.51 -1.14 -3.49
CA PRO A 176 13.40 -1.05 -4.65
C PRO A 176 13.16 0.22 -5.47
N PHE A 177 13.64 1.35 -5.00
CA PHE A 177 13.54 2.61 -5.74
C PHE A 177 14.41 2.62 -7.00
N GLN A 178 13.93 3.26 -8.05
CA GLN A 178 14.71 3.53 -9.25
C GLN A 178 15.84 4.51 -8.92
N LYS A 179 17.01 4.24 -9.49
CA LYS A 179 18.19 5.12 -9.40
C LYS A 179 18.05 6.33 -10.30
#